data_4828fb92ec5694ec28322587e56a7e75
#
_entry.id   4828fb92ec5694ec28322587e56a7e75
#
_cell.length_a   1.000
_cell.length_b   1.000
_cell.length_c   1.000
_cell.angle_alpha   90.00
_cell.angle_beta   90.00
_cell.angle_gamma   90.00
#
_symmetry.space_group_name_H-M   'P 1'
#
loop_
_entity.id
_entity.type
_entity.pdbx_description
1 polymer ?
#
loop_
_entity_poly.entity_id
_entity_poly.type
_entity_poly.pdbx_seq_one_letter_code
_entity_poly.pdbx_strand_id
1 'polypeptide(L)' 'MKKRDPKVVERFLKSKGLKETPKGKEVDHKVPLVDGGSDTVRNLQLLTVKQHAAKTAREATARAKKKKKDKTR' A
#
# COMPACT_ATOMS: atom_id res chain seq x y z
N MET A 1 -1.31 5.14 14.94
CA MET A 1 -1.41 4.57 13.60
C MET A 1 -1.01 5.60 12.54
N LYS A 2 -0.12 5.24 11.64
CA LYS A 2 0.32 6.17 10.59
C LYS A 2 -0.76 6.35 9.54
N LYS A 3 -0.99 7.59 9.15
CA LYS A 3 -1.95 7.92 8.10
C LYS A 3 -1.20 8.35 6.85
N ARG A 4 -1.80 8.07 5.70
CA ARG A 4 -1.25 8.49 4.42
C ARG A 4 -1.33 10.02 4.30
N ASP A 5 -0.21 10.64 3.96
CA ASP A 5 -0.14 12.09 3.75
C ASP A 5 -0.63 12.41 2.33
N PRO A 6 -1.70 13.20 2.18
CA PRO A 6 -2.21 13.57 0.85
C PRO A 6 -1.16 14.25 -0.04
N LYS A 7 -0.24 14.98 0.56
CA LYS A 7 0.82 15.66 -0.19
C LYS A 7 1.78 14.68 -0.84
N VAL A 8 2.05 13.55 -0.18
CA VAL A 8 2.92 12.51 -0.72
C VAL A 8 2.26 11.85 -1.92
N VAL A 9 0.96 11.54 -1.81
CA VAL A 9 0.19 10.97 -2.91
C VAL A 9 0.17 11.94 -4.10
N GLU A 10 -0.02 13.22 -3.82
CA GLU A 10 -0.03 14.27 -4.84
C GLU A 10 1.29 14.32 -5.60
N ARG A 11 2.41 14.28 -4.88
CA ARG A 11 3.75 14.25 -5.48
C ARG A 11 3.96 13.01 -6.33
N PHE A 12 3.49 11.86 -5.84
CA PHE A 12 3.58 10.62 -6.59
C PHE A 12 2.83 10.73 -7.92
N LEU A 13 1.60 11.23 -7.88
CA LEU A 13 0.78 11.40 -9.09
C LEU A 13 1.45 12.37 -10.07
N LYS A 14 1.99 13.48 -9.57
CA LYS A 14 2.71 14.45 -10.40
C LYS A 14 3.92 13.82 -11.07
N SER A 15 4.65 12.96 -10.36
CA SER A 15 5.80 12.28 -10.93
C SER A 15 5.43 11.34 -12.07
N LYS A 16 4.16 10.92 -12.13
CA LYS A 16 3.63 10.09 -13.21
C LYS A 16 2.91 10.91 -14.28
N GLY A 17 2.91 12.25 -14.13
CA GLY A 17 2.20 13.12 -15.07
C GLY A 17 0.70 13.10 -14.90
N LEU A 18 0.22 12.75 -13.72
CA LEU A 18 -1.20 12.62 -13.42
C LEU A 18 -1.69 13.74 -12.48
N LYS A 19 -2.90 14.21 -12.67
CA LYS A 19 -3.53 15.20 -11.80
C LYS A 19 -4.25 14.52 -10.64
N GLU A 20 -4.74 13.31 -10.87
CA GLU A 20 -5.49 12.55 -9.87
C GLU A 20 -5.29 11.07 -10.11
N THR A 21 -5.77 10.25 -9.19
CA THR A 21 -5.69 8.80 -9.34
C THR A 21 -6.51 8.37 -10.55
N PRO A 22 -5.91 7.62 -11.49
CA PRO A 22 -6.63 7.16 -12.68
C PRO A 22 -7.83 6.29 -12.30
N LYS A 23 -8.87 6.40 -13.11
CA LYS A 23 -10.07 5.59 -12.92
C LYS A 23 -9.71 4.10 -13.03
N GLY A 24 -10.21 3.29 -12.09
CA GLY A 24 -9.95 1.85 -12.08
C GLY A 24 -8.61 1.48 -11.48
N LYS A 25 -7.87 2.45 -10.94
CA LYS A 25 -6.60 2.20 -10.26
C LYS A 25 -6.61 2.81 -8.87
N GLU A 26 -5.73 2.32 -8.02
CA GLU A 26 -5.59 2.81 -6.66
C GLU A 26 -4.12 3.04 -6.34
N VAL A 27 -3.85 4.07 -5.55
CA VAL A 27 -2.50 4.35 -5.04
C VAL A 27 -2.29 3.46 -3.82
N ASP A 28 -1.19 2.73 -3.82
CA ASP A 28 -0.90 1.75 -2.77
C ASP A 28 0.53 1.90 -2.29
N HIS A 29 0.79 1.55 -1.05
CA HIS A 29 2.14 1.46 -0.50
C HIS A 29 2.71 0.08 -0.82
N LYS A 30 3.91 0.05 -1.41
CA LYS A 30 4.59 -1.21 -1.73
C LYS A 30 4.77 -2.04 -0.47
N VAL A 31 5.26 -1.40 0.59
CA VAL A 31 5.30 -1.97 1.93
C VAL A 31 4.26 -1.22 2.76
N PRO A 32 3.25 -1.91 3.29
CA PRO A 32 2.20 -1.25 4.07
C PRO A 32 2.75 -0.46 5.25
N LEU A 33 2.11 0.65 5.57
CA LEU A 33 2.51 1.48 6.71
C LEU A 33 2.50 0.68 8.01
N VAL A 34 1.52 -0.19 8.17
CA VAL A 34 1.39 -1.05 9.36
C VAL A 34 2.55 -2.03 9.48
N ASP A 35 3.22 -2.35 8.37
CA ASP A 35 4.39 -3.24 8.35
C ASP A 35 5.71 -2.47 8.34
N GLY A 36 5.68 -1.20 8.69
CA GLY A 36 6.86 -0.36 8.77
C GLY A 36 7.25 0.33 7.48
N GLY A 37 6.39 0.29 6.47
CA GLY A 37 6.63 0.99 5.22
C GLY A 37 6.61 2.49 5.41
N SER A 38 7.38 3.21 4.60
CA SER A 38 7.42 4.66 4.66
C SER A 38 6.30 5.28 3.82
N ASP A 39 5.86 6.47 4.23
CA ASP A 39 4.89 7.25 3.45
C ASP A 39 5.67 8.19 2.53
N THR A 40 6.31 7.62 1.53
CA THR A 40 7.15 8.35 0.58
C THR A 40 6.78 7.95 -0.84
N VAL A 41 7.13 8.82 -1.79
CA VAL A 41 6.87 8.56 -3.23
C VAL A 41 7.49 7.23 -3.67
N ARG A 42 8.67 6.90 -3.16
CA ARG A 42 9.35 5.64 -3.51
C ARG A 42 8.56 4.40 -3.11
N ASN A 43 7.79 4.52 -2.04
CA ASN A 43 7.01 3.40 -1.52
C ASN A 43 5.59 3.36 -2.08
N LEU A 44 5.26 4.25 -3.01
CA LEU A 44 3.94 4.28 -3.63
C LEU A 44 3.95 3.62 -5.00
N GLN A 45 2.82 3.07 -5.38
CA GLN A 45 2.62 2.45 -6.67
C GLN A 45 1.15 2.54 -7.07
N LEU A 46 0.89 2.40 -8.38
CA LEU A 46 -0.47 2.33 -8.88
C LEU A 46 -0.82 0.88 -9.18
N LEU A 47 -1.94 0.44 -8.63
CA LEU A 47 -2.45 -0.90 -8.86
C LEU A 47 -3.87 -0.81 -9.39
N THR A 48 -4.27 -1.80 -10.19
CA THR A 48 -5.69 -1.94 -10.52
C THR A 48 -6.43 -2.39 -9.26
N VAL A 49 -7.73 -2.20 -9.24
CA VAL A 49 -8.56 -2.63 -8.11
C VAL A 49 -8.34 -4.12 -7.84
N LYS A 50 -8.27 -4.91 -8.91
CA LYS A 50 -8.03 -6.36 -8.81
C LYS A 50 -6.66 -6.68 -8.21
N GLN A 51 -5.61 -5.97 -8.67
CA GLN A 51 -4.26 -6.17 -8.15
C GLN A 51 -4.17 -5.78 -6.69
N HIS A 52 -4.83 -4.68 -6.31
CA HIS A 52 -4.84 -4.22 -4.93
C HIS A 52 -5.53 -5.23 -4.02
N ALA A 53 -6.66 -5.78 -4.46
CA ALA A 53 -7.38 -6.80 -3.71
C ALA A 53 -6.53 -8.05 -3.50
N ALA A 54 -5.82 -8.50 -4.54
CA ALA A 54 -4.94 -9.66 -4.45
C ALA A 54 -3.78 -9.41 -3.49
N LYS A 55 -3.19 -8.21 -3.54
CA LYS A 55 -2.11 -7.82 -2.65
C LYS A 55 -2.58 -7.80 -1.20
N THR A 56 -3.74 -7.21 -0.94
CA THR A 56 -4.34 -7.14 0.40
C THR A 56 -4.57 -8.54 0.96
N ALA A 57 -5.10 -9.44 0.14
CA ALA A 57 -5.33 -10.82 0.55
C ALA A 57 -4.04 -11.54 0.94
N ARG A 58 -2.98 -11.35 0.14
CA ARG A 58 -1.66 -11.96 0.45
C ARG A 58 -1.08 -11.39 1.74
N GLU A 59 -1.20 -10.08 1.95
CA GLU A 59 -0.72 -9.44 3.15
C GLU A 59 -1.47 -9.91 4.39
N ALA A 60 -2.77 -10.05 4.29
CA ALA A 60 -3.60 -10.56 5.39
C ALA A 60 -3.20 -12.00 5.75
N THR A 61 -2.97 -12.84 4.74
CA THR A 61 -2.53 -14.22 4.94
C THR A 61 -1.17 -14.27 5.62
N ALA A 62 -0.24 -13.45 5.17
CA ALA A 62 1.11 -13.38 5.75
C ALA A 62 1.06 -12.95 7.21
N ARG A 63 0.23 -11.95 7.53
CA ARG A 63 0.07 -11.50 8.91
C ARG A 63 -0.55 -12.57 9.79
N ALA A 64 -1.56 -13.27 9.28
CA ALA A 64 -2.21 -14.36 10.00
C ALA A 64 -1.24 -15.48 10.31
N LYS A 65 -0.40 -15.86 9.34
CA LYS A 65 0.63 -16.89 9.54
C LYS A 65 1.64 -16.45 10.59
N LYS A 66 2.06 -15.20 10.55
CA LYS A 66 3.02 -14.67 11.49
C LYS A 66 2.47 -14.67 12.92
N LYS A 67 1.22 -14.23 13.08
CA LYS A 67 0.53 -14.26 14.37
C LYS A 67 0.42 -15.68 14.91
N LYS A 68 0.01 -16.60 14.06
CA LYS A 68 -0.17 -18.00 14.44
C LYS A 68 1.15 -18.60 14.92
N LYS A 69 2.24 -18.28 14.24
CA LYS A 69 3.57 -18.74 14.62
C LYS A 69 3.96 -18.22 16.00
N ASP A 70 3.64 -16.98 16.30
CA ASP A 70 3.93 -16.38 17.59
C ASP A 70 3.14 -17.05 18.72
N LYS A 71 1.95 -17.50 18.46
CA LYS A 71 1.09 -18.15 19.45
C LYS A 71 1.57 -19.55 19.84
N THR A 72 2.32 -20.19 19.00
CA THR A 72 2.78 -21.56 19.22
C THR A 72 4.00 -21.68 20.12
N ARG A 73 4.53 -20.56 20.58
CA ARG A 73 5.71 -20.56 21.44
C ARG A 73 5.38 -20.74 22.90
#